data_a796579169f5dd8b30d691224b550549
#
_entry.id   a796579169f5dd8b30d691224b550549
#
_cell.length_a   1.000
_cell.length_b   1.000
_cell.length_c   1.000
_cell.angle_alpha   90.00
_cell.angle_beta   90.00
_cell.angle_gamma   90.00
#
_symmetry.space_group_name_H-M   'P 1'
#
loop_
_entity.id
_entity.type
_entity.pdbx_description
1 polymer ?
#
loop_
_entity_poly.entity_id
_entity_poly.type
_entity_poly.pdbx_seq_one_letter_code
_entity_poly.pdbx_strand_id
1 'polypeptide(L)'
;RQLVGVVKDIERATGEEFIHMELGEPGLPAEQIGIEAEHQALLNGYAAHYPVITGIPEVKHWGSEFVRAFVGLDIPDDCIVPTVGSMQAAFALNLTMSQLDKERDTVLFIDPCFPVQKQQCKVIGVRVDCFDVADFRGEALEEELERHFKTGRIAAMLFSNPNNPSWMCLTERELEIIGRLATKYNVLVIEDLAYLNMDFREKRGAPYEPPYQPSVGRYTNNCVHMISCSKMFSYAGQRGAIVAMNPVLAHRTFPSLAERYGNDGQFLRNFVYIILYSLSSGVTHSVQFAMAAMFRAACQGKIHFVENTREYARRAAKIKEIMVRNGFHVVYDKDADGKDVGDGFFFTFGYKDWTGEQLLNKLIYYGVSAIALGSTGAQREGMRGCASSIRDDQYEELDRRLAAFNRDFQDK
;
A
#
# COMPACT_ATOMS: atom_id res chain seq x y z
N ARG A 1 -1.69 -17.23 -0.39
CA ARG A 1 -1.59 -18.10 -1.61
C ARG A 1 -2.15 -19.50 -1.38
N GLN A 2 -1.93 -20.12 -0.21
CA GLN A 2 -2.53 -21.42 0.10
C GLN A 2 -4.07 -21.37 0.11
N LEU A 3 -4.66 -20.35 0.76
CA LEU A 3 -6.11 -20.17 0.78
C LEU A 3 -6.71 -20.08 -0.64
N VAL A 4 -6.12 -19.26 -1.50
CA VAL A 4 -6.58 -19.14 -2.91
C VAL A 4 -6.54 -20.48 -3.64
N GLY A 5 -5.50 -21.29 -3.40
CA GLY A 5 -5.39 -22.63 -3.97
C GLY A 5 -6.51 -23.54 -3.47
N VAL A 6 -6.73 -23.56 -2.16
CA VAL A 6 -7.80 -24.37 -1.54
C VAL A 6 -9.18 -23.98 -2.06
N VAL A 7 -9.48 -22.68 -2.13
CA VAL A 7 -10.77 -22.18 -2.64
C VAL A 7 -10.97 -22.60 -4.10
N LYS A 8 -9.97 -22.44 -4.96
CA LYS A 8 -10.05 -22.88 -6.37
C LYS A 8 -10.24 -24.39 -6.52
N ASP A 9 -9.63 -25.19 -5.65
CA ASP A 9 -9.82 -26.64 -5.66
C ASP A 9 -11.24 -27.02 -5.24
N ILE A 10 -11.82 -26.32 -4.26
CA ILE A 10 -13.22 -26.50 -3.86
C ILE A 10 -14.16 -26.12 -5.00
N GLU A 11 -13.97 -24.95 -5.62
CA GLU A 11 -14.77 -24.51 -6.77
C GLU A 11 -14.74 -25.52 -7.91
N ARG A 12 -13.55 -26.04 -8.22
CA ARG A 12 -13.39 -27.04 -9.27
C ARG A 12 -14.09 -28.37 -8.92
N ALA A 13 -14.06 -28.76 -7.67
CA ALA A 13 -14.66 -30.01 -7.21
C ALA A 13 -16.18 -29.95 -7.07
N THR A 14 -16.72 -28.78 -6.70
CA THR A 14 -18.15 -28.61 -6.41
C THR A 14 -18.93 -27.95 -7.54
N GLY A 15 -18.27 -27.19 -8.40
CA GLY A 15 -18.91 -26.31 -9.38
C GLY A 15 -19.55 -25.05 -8.76
N GLU A 16 -19.35 -24.81 -7.46
CA GLU A 16 -19.89 -23.66 -6.74
C GLU A 16 -18.90 -22.47 -6.83
N GLU A 17 -19.36 -21.30 -7.26
CA GLU A 17 -18.56 -20.07 -7.27
C GLU A 17 -18.48 -19.49 -5.86
N PHE A 18 -17.27 -19.15 -5.40
CA PHE A 18 -17.06 -18.44 -4.14
C PHE A 18 -17.28 -16.94 -4.29
N ILE A 19 -17.60 -16.28 -3.19
CA ILE A 19 -17.49 -14.85 -3.07
C ILE A 19 -16.10 -14.53 -2.53
N HIS A 20 -15.25 -14.04 -3.42
CA HIS A 20 -13.84 -13.83 -3.21
C HIS A 20 -13.57 -12.45 -2.59
N MET A 21 -13.30 -12.38 -1.29
CA MET A 21 -12.87 -11.16 -0.60
C MET A 21 -11.41 -11.25 -0.10
N GLU A 22 -10.71 -12.33 -0.38
CA GLU A 22 -9.31 -12.52 0.00
C GLU A 22 -8.32 -11.84 -0.96
N LEU A 23 -8.71 -11.63 -2.22
CA LEU A 23 -7.85 -11.09 -3.24
C LEU A 23 -7.81 -9.56 -3.17
N GLY A 24 -6.61 -9.00 -3.03
CA GLY A 24 -6.38 -7.55 -3.07
C GLY A 24 -6.13 -7.06 -4.51
N GLU A 25 -6.93 -7.49 -5.47
CA GLU A 25 -6.81 -7.13 -6.89
C GLU A 25 -7.76 -5.98 -7.25
N PRO A 26 -7.43 -5.13 -8.25
CA PRO A 26 -8.37 -4.16 -8.78
C PRO A 26 -9.59 -4.86 -9.41
N GLY A 27 -10.77 -4.29 -9.19
CA GLY A 27 -12.02 -4.78 -9.78
C GLY A 27 -12.57 -3.89 -10.89
N LEU A 28 -11.84 -2.84 -11.26
CA LEU A 28 -12.15 -1.94 -12.37
C LEU A 28 -11.23 -2.25 -13.56
N PRO A 29 -11.64 -1.92 -14.79
CA PRO A 29 -10.79 -2.08 -15.96
C PRO A 29 -9.50 -1.28 -15.84
N ALA A 30 -8.42 -1.79 -16.43
CA ALA A 30 -7.15 -1.07 -16.54
C ALA A 30 -7.34 0.21 -17.38
N GLU A 31 -6.60 1.26 -17.01
CA GLU A 31 -6.65 2.53 -17.73
C GLU A 31 -6.21 2.37 -19.20
N GLN A 32 -7.13 2.72 -20.11
CA GLN A 32 -6.93 2.56 -21.55
C GLN A 32 -5.73 3.36 -22.07
N ILE A 33 -5.51 4.56 -21.55
CA ILE A 33 -4.37 5.41 -21.93
C ILE A 33 -3.04 4.69 -21.66
N GLY A 34 -2.95 3.97 -20.53
CA GLY A 34 -1.77 3.16 -20.22
C GLY A 34 -1.56 2.01 -21.19
N ILE A 35 -2.63 1.27 -21.49
CA ILE A 35 -2.62 0.15 -22.44
C ILE A 35 -2.14 0.62 -23.84
N GLU A 36 -2.70 1.74 -24.32
CA GLU A 36 -2.34 2.30 -25.63
C GLU A 36 -0.88 2.75 -25.68
N ALA A 37 -0.40 3.44 -24.65
CA ALA A 37 0.99 3.88 -24.57
C ALA A 37 1.96 2.69 -24.50
N GLU A 38 1.62 1.64 -23.76
CA GLU A 38 2.42 0.42 -23.68
C GLU A 38 2.46 -0.31 -25.01
N HIS A 39 1.32 -0.48 -25.67
CA HIS A 39 1.21 -1.08 -26.98
C HIS A 39 2.04 -0.31 -28.03
N GLN A 40 1.96 1.02 -28.04
CA GLN A 40 2.73 1.84 -28.96
C GLN A 40 4.24 1.72 -28.69
N ALA A 41 4.66 1.63 -27.43
CA ALA A 41 6.08 1.41 -27.11
C ALA A 41 6.58 0.06 -27.63
N LEU A 42 5.78 -0.99 -27.53
CA LEU A 42 6.11 -2.31 -28.10
C LEU A 42 6.22 -2.25 -29.63
N LEU A 43 5.30 -1.60 -30.31
CA LEU A 43 5.34 -1.39 -31.76
C LEU A 43 6.56 -0.59 -32.22
N ASN A 44 7.03 0.35 -31.39
CA ASN A 44 8.22 1.15 -31.63
C ASN A 44 9.54 0.40 -31.37
N GLY A 45 9.47 -0.88 -30.98
CA GLY A 45 10.64 -1.73 -30.80
C GLY A 45 11.33 -1.63 -29.44
N TYR A 46 10.75 -0.95 -28.47
CA TYR A 46 11.36 -0.79 -27.14
C TYR A 46 11.56 -2.12 -26.38
N ALA A 47 10.86 -3.18 -26.78
CA ALA A 47 11.07 -4.51 -26.21
C ALA A 47 12.49 -5.07 -26.41
N ALA A 48 13.19 -4.61 -27.45
CA ALA A 48 14.54 -5.07 -27.79
C ALA A 48 15.67 -4.34 -27.01
N HIS A 49 15.34 -3.30 -26.24
CA HIS A 49 16.34 -2.43 -25.63
C HIS A 49 16.17 -2.36 -24.10
N TYR A 50 17.27 -2.46 -23.37
CA TYR A 50 17.26 -2.20 -21.94
C TYR A 50 16.90 -0.73 -21.67
N PRO A 51 16.02 -0.45 -20.70
CA PRO A 51 15.78 0.91 -20.26
C PRO A 51 16.97 1.44 -19.47
N VAL A 52 17.10 2.76 -19.40
CA VAL A 52 18.02 3.39 -18.46
C VAL A 52 17.63 3.02 -17.04
N ILE A 53 18.59 2.57 -16.24
CA ILE A 53 18.32 2.08 -14.87
C ILE A 53 17.65 3.13 -13.97
N THR A 54 17.91 4.40 -14.20
CA THR A 54 17.28 5.52 -13.46
C THR A 54 15.83 5.79 -13.89
N GLY A 55 15.37 5.15 -14.96
CA GLY A 55 14.07 5.40 -15.58
C GLY A 55 14.14 6.32 -16.81
N ILE A 56 13.18 6.17 -17.72
CA ILE A 56 13.06 7.05 -18.88
C ILE A 56 12.71 8.48 -18.44
N PRO A 57 13.14 9.52 -19.20
CA PRO A 57 12.88 10.91 -18.82
C PRO A 57 11.39 11.21 -18.60
N GLU A 58 10.51 10.62 -19.40
CA GLU A 58 9.07 10.84 -19.34
C GLU A 58 8.45 10.37 -18.04
N VAL A 59 8.82 9.18 -17.55
CA VAL A 59 8.27 8.67 -16.27
C VAL A 59 8.79 9.46 -15.07
N LYS A 60 10.03 9.94 -15.15
CA LYS A 60 10.62 10.79 -14.10
C LYS A 60 9.92 12.14 -14.04
N HIS A 61 9.76 12.79 -15.19
CA HIS A 61 9.08 14.07 -15.27
C HIS A 61 7.62 14.00 -14.84
N TRP A 62 6.84 13.11 -15.45
CA TRP A 62 5.41 13.01 -15.12
C TRP A 62 5.16 12.40 -13.75
N GLY A 63 6.08 11.58 -13.23
CA GLY A 63 6.07 11.13 -11.83
C GLY A 63 6.26 12.30 -10.86
N SER A 64 7.22 13.20 -11.13
CA SER A 64 7.43 14.43 -10.36
C SER A 64 6.19 15.33 -10.38
N GLU A 65 5.63 15.57 -11.56
CA GLU A 65 4.40 16.36 -11.73
C GLU A 65 3.20 15.71 -11.02
N PHE A 66 3.08 14.38 -11.08
CA PHE A 66 2.02 13.66 -10.39
C PHE A 66 2.10 13.82 -8.86
N VAL A 67 3.30 13.73 -8.30
CA VAL A 67 3.52 13.97 -6.87
C VAL A 67 3.13 15.41 -6.50
N ARG A 68 3.51 16.40 -7.32
CA ARG A 68 3.12 17.80 -7.11
C ARG A 68 1.61 17.97 -7.20
N ALA A 69 0.98 17.37 -8.21
CA ALA A 69 -0.45 17.52 -8.49
C ALA A 69 -1.36 16.91 -7.41
N PHE A 70 -0.98 15.76 -6.82
CA PHE A 70 -1.87 14.97 -5.98
C PHE A 70 -1.39 14.78 -4.53
N VAL A 71 -0.10 14.97 -4.26
CA VAL A 71 0.47 14.92 -2.91
C VAL A 71 0.89 16.30 -2.42
N GLY A 72 1.10 17.25 -3.34
CA GLY A 72 1.50 18.63 -3.01
C GLY A 72 2.95 18.74 -2.53
N LEU A 73 3.84 17.88 -3.01
CA LEU A 73 5.25 17.87 -2.69
C LEU A 73 6.09 18.17 -3.93
N ASP A 74 7.14 18.96 -3.77
CA ASP A 74 8.12 19.25 -4.82
C ASP A 74 9.26 18.23 -4.75
N ILE A 75 9.14 17.17 -5.54
CA ILE A 75 10.19 16.15 -5.70
C ILE A 75 10.76 16.29 -7.11
N PRO A 76 12.05 16.62 -7.28
CA PRO A 76 12.62 16.83 -8.61
C PRO A 76 12.70 15.50 -9.41
N ASP A 77 12.74 15.62 -10.73
CA ASP A 77 12.72 14.49 -11.67
C ASP A 77 13.83 13.48 -11.38
N ASP A 78 15.01 13.90 -10.99
CA ASP A 78 16.12 12.99 -10.67
C ASP A 78 15.89 12.16 -9.41
N CYS A 79 14.98 12.58 -8.53
CA CYS A 79 14.58 11.86 -7.33
C CYS A 79 13.34 10.94 -7.52
N ILE A 80 12.86 10.83 -8.76
CA ILE A 80 11.80 9.87 -9.15
C ILE A 80 12.46 8.64 -9.77
N VAL A 81 12.15 7.47 -9.24
CA VAL A 81 12.74 6.19 -9.68
C VAL A 81 11.64 5.17 -9.94
N PRO A 82 11.49 4.65 -11.17
CA PRO A 82 10.55 3.56 -11.43
C PRO A 82 11.02 2.26 -10.77
N THR A 83 10.05 1.43 -10.36
CA THR A 83 10.28 0.12 -9.74
C THR A 83 9.29 -0.91 -10.28
N VAL A 84 9.65 -2.19 -10.20
CA VAL A 84 8.79 -3.33 -10.55
C VAL A 84 7.72 -3.52 -9.46
N GLY A 85 6.73 -2.63 -9.48
CA GLY A 85 5.75 -2.46 -8.42
C GLY A 85 6.34 -1.95 -7.11
N SER A 86 5.48 -1.56 -6.17
CA SER A 86 5.89 -1.17 -4.82
C SER A 86 6.49 -2.34 -4.01
N MET A 87 6.30 -3.58 -4.46
CA MET A 87 6.95 -4.75 -3.87
C MET A 87 8.48 -4.71 -4.02
N GLN A 88 8.99 -4.43 -5.20
CA GLN A 88 10.42 -4.22 -5.41
C GLN A 88 10.91 -2.98 -4.66
N ALA A 89 10.15 -1.90 -4.69
CA ALA A 89 10.48 -0.67 -3.98
C ALA A 89 10.68 -0.93 -2.48
N ALA A 90 9.70 -1.58 -1.83
CA ALA A 90 9.78 -1.88 -0.39
C ALA A 90 10.96 -2.79 -0.05
N PHE A 91 11.20 -3.84 -0.85
CA PHE A 91 12.34 -4.73 -0.66
C PHE A 91 13.68 -3.97 -0.75
N ALA A 92 13.84 -3.20 -1.83
CA ALA A 92 15.06 -2.43 -2.08
C ALA A 92 15.28 -1.33 -1.03
N LEU A 93 14.24 -0.63 -0.61
CA LEU A 93 14.32 0.41 0.42
C LEU A 93 14.68 -0.18 1.79
N ASN A 94 14.02 -1.24 2.22
CA ASN A 94 14.33 -1.91 3.48
C ASN A 94 15.79 -2.44 3.50
N LEU A 95 16.22 -3.02 2.39
CA LEU A 95 17.60 -3.49 2.24
C LEU A 95 18.60 -2.33 2.32
N THR A 96 18.38 -1.24 1.58
CA THR A 96 19.28 -0.07 1.60
C THR A 96 19.31 0.57 2.97
N MET A 97 18.15 0.81 3.59
CA MET A 97 18.03 1.49 4.88
C MET A 97 18.65 0.68 6.01
N SER A 98 18.60 -0.64 5.95
CA SER A 98 19.27 -1.51 6.94
C SER A 98 20.80 -1.51 6.86
N GLN A 99 21.36 -0.91 5.81
CA GLN A 99 22.82 -0.85 5.59
C GLN A 99 23.44 0.52 5.93
N LEU A 100 22.62 1.49 6.35
CA LEU A 100 23.08 2.86 6.58
C LEU A 100 23.86 3.04 7.89
N ASP A 101 23.53 2.23 8.89
CA ASP A 101 24.12 2.28 10.22
C ASP A 101 24.13 0.87 10.82
N LYS A 102 25.31 0.41 11.24
CA LYS A 102 25.50 -0.95 11.82
C LYS A 102 24.75 -1.16 13.15
N GLU A 103 24.47 -0.08 13.87
CA GLU A 103 23.73 -0.12 15.15
C GLU A 103 22.21 -0.16 14.95
N ARG A 104 21.72 0.17 13.74
CA ARG A 104 20.31 0.26 13.41
C ARG A 104 19.89 -0.91 12.53
N ASP A 105 19.41 -1.97 13.16
CA ASP A 105 19.13 -3.25 12.53
C ASP A 105 17.64 -3.58 12.41
N THR A 106 16.75 -2.63 12.76
CA THR A 106 15.33 -2.88 12.91
C THR A 106 14.50 -1.92 12.06
N VAL A 107 13.48 -2.44 11.40
CA VAL A 107 12.42 -1.67 10.73
C VAL A 107 11.16 -1.71 11.59
N LEU A 108 10.61 -0.55 11.90
CA LEU A 108 9.37 -0.40 12.64
C LEU A 108 8.18 -0.36 11.69
N PHE A 109 7.17 -1.20 11.92
CA PHE A 109 5.92 -1.20 11.18
C PHE A 109 4.78 -0.64 12.01
N ILE A 110 3.95 0.19 11.40
CA ILE A 110 2.63 0.52 11.94
C ILE A 110 1.67 -0.59 11.52
N ASP A 111 1.24 -1.39 12.50
CA ASP A 111 0.27 -2.46 12.31
C ASP A 111 -1.18 -1.96 12.48
N PRO A 112 -2.17 -2.69 11.96
CA PRO A 112 -2.00 -3.81 11.05
C PRO A 112 -1.39 -3.37 9.71
N CYS A 113 -0.64 -4.24 9.04
CA CYS A 113 0.06 -3.87 7.81
C CYS A 113 0.00 -4.97 6.74
N PHE A 114 0.47 -4.66 5.55
CA PHE A 114 0.63 -5.64 4.49
C PHE A 114 1.74 -6.63 4.85
N PRO A 115 1.43 -7.92 5.11
CA PRO A 115 2.36 -8.85 5.77
C PRO A 115 3.60 -9.18 4.94
N VAL A 116 3.50 -9.01 3.61
CA VAL A 116 4.63 -9.34 2.72
C VAL A 116 5.82 -8.41 2.94
N GLN A 117 5.59 -7.16 3.37
CA GLN A 117 6.68 -6.22 3.68
C GLN A 117 7.50 -6.68 4.89
N LYS A 118 6.86 -7.24 5.92
CA LYS A 118 7.57 -7.90 7.05
C LYS A 118 8.30 -9.17 6.60
N GLN A 119 7.68 -9.95 5.71
CA GLN A 119 8.35 -11.12 5.12
C GLN A 119 9.60 -10.73 4.35
N GLN A 120 9.58 -9.61 3.62
CA GLN A 120 10.76 -9.08 2.95
C GLN A 120 11.89 -8.78 3.93
N CYS A 121 11.60 -8.12 5.05
CA CYS A 121 12.58 -7.89 6.12
C CYS A 121 13.17 -9.21 6.63
N LYS A 122 12.34 -10.22 6.84
CA LYS A 122 12.79 -11.55 7.25
C LYS A 122 13.71 -12.21 6.21
N VAL A 123 13.39 -12.08 4.91
CA VAL A 123 14.20 -12.62 3.80
C VAL A 123 15.58 -11.99 3.77
N ILE A 124 15.68 -10.69 4.01
CA ILE A 124 16.97 -9.95 4.00
C ILE A 124 17.70 -9.95 5.36
N GLY A 125 17.15 -10.62 6.38
CA GLY A 125 17.76 -10.72 7.70
C GLY A 125 17.64 -9.46 8.57
N VAL A 126 16.67 -8.60 8.28
CA VAL A 126 16.40 -7.38 9.05
C VAL A 126 15.37 -7.66 10.12
N ARG A 127 15.59 -7.17 11.33
CA ARG A 127 14.66 -7.29 12.45
C ARG A 127 13.44 -6.41 12.22
N VAL A 128 12.32 -6.85 12.77
CA VAL A 128 11.03 -6.15 12.69
C VAL A 128 10.57 -5.84 14.10
N ASP A 129 10.12 -4.60 14.30
CA ASP A 129 9.35 -4.17 15.46
C ASP A 129 8.02 -3.59 14.97
N CYS A 130 7.00 -3.56 15.81
CA CYS A 130 5.67 -3.11 15.39
C CYS A 130 4.79 -2.72 16.58
N PHE A 131 3.74 -1.95 16.29
CA PHE A 131 2.65 -1.67 17.21
C PHE A 131 1.35 -1.46 16.42
N ASP A 132 0.20 -1.78 17.03
CA ASP A 132 -1.12 -1.54 16.42
C ASP A 132 -1.54 -0.09 16.66
N VAL A 133 -1.64 0.69 15.57
CA VAL A 133 -1.93 2.13 15.63
C VAL A 133 -3.32 2.45 16.21
N ALA A 134 -4.26 1.51 16.13
CA ALA A 134 -5.59 1.71 16.68
C ALA A 134 -5.58 2.00 18.19
N ASP A 135 -4.56 1.53 18.90
CA ASP A 135 -4.38 1.74 20.32
C ASP A 135 -3.58 3.02 20.66
N PHE A 136 -2.99 3.66 19.64
CA PHE A 136 -2.09 4.82 19.78
C PHE A 136 -2.43 5.91 18.78
N ARG A 137 -3.62 6.52 18.91
CA ARG A 137 -4.04 7.60 18.00
C ARG A 137 -3.76 8.98 18.62
N GLY A 138 -3.59 9.97 17.73
CA GLY A 138 -3.34 11.35 18.14
C GLY A 138 -2.04 11.50 18.93
N GLU A 139 -2.09 12.17 20.09
CA GLU A 139 -0.90 12.43 20.92
C GLU A 139 -0.31 11.14 21.53
N ALA A 140 -1.12 10.08 21.72
CA ALA A 140 -0.60 8.79 22.19
C ALA A 140 0.39 8.15 21.21
N LEU A 141 0.31 8.49 19.94
CA LEU A 141 1.27 8.05 18.91
C LEU A 141 2.68 8.59 19.20
N GLU A 142 2.80 9.80 19.74
CA GLU A 142 4.11 10.40 20.05
C GLU A 142 4.87 9.58 21.09
N GLU A 143 4.23 9.22 22.18
CA GLU A 143 4.87 8.43 23.26
C GLU A 143 5.27 7.05 22.77
N GLU A 144 4.41 6.40 21.97
CA GLU A 144 4.70 5.07 21.42
C GLU A 144 5.86 5.10 20.42
N LEU A 145 5.90 6.07 19.52
CA LEU A 145 7.01 6.23 18.59
C LEU A 145 8.31 6.55 19.31
N GLU A 146 8.29 7.44 20.30
CA GLU A 146 9.50 7.74 21.10
C GLU A 146 10.03 6.52 21.84
N ARG A 147 9.15 5.67 22.36
CA ARG A 147 9.54 4.42 23.02
C ARG A 147 10.36 3.52 22.10
N HIS A 148 9.95 3.38 20.84
CA HIS A 148 10.69 2.62 19.84
C HIS A 148 11.98 3.33 19.40
N PHE A 149 11.91 4.63 19.10
CA PHE A 149 13.06 5.37 18.54
C PHE A 149 14.19 5.56 19.54
N LYS A 150 13.89 5.70 20.85
CA LYS A 150 14.87 5.80 21.93
C LYS A 150 15.75 4.55 22.08
N THR A 151 15.35 3.41 21.53
CA THR A 151 16.19 2.21 21.51
C THR A 151 17.49 2.40 20.72
N GLY A 152 17.51 3.37 19.80
CA GLY A 152 18.62 3.62 18.89
C GLY A 152 18.77 2.56 17.79
N ARG A 153 17.87 1.58 17.71
CA ARG A 153 17.96 0.45 16.78
C ARG A 153 17.12 0.61 15.53
N ILE A 154 16.19 1.57 15.49
CA ILE A 154 15.28 1.74 14.36
C ILE A 154 16.00 2.45 13.22
N ALA A 155 16.21 1.74 12.10
CA ALA A 155 16.76 2.27 10.86
C ALA A 155 15.70 3.02 10.06
N ALA A 156 14.52 2.42 9.96
CA ALA A 156 13.41 2.96 9.19
C ALA A 156 12.08 2.57 9.82
N MET A 157 11.03 3.30 9.47
CA MET A 157 9.65 2.89 9.71
C MET A 157 8.88 2.84 8.40
N LEU A 158 7.87 1.98 8.33
CA LEU A 158 7.02 1.80 7.17
C LEU A 158 5.55 1.76 7.57
N PHE A 159 4.71 2.51 6.85
CA PHE A 159 3.26 2.48 6.99
C PHE A 159 2.57 2.78 5.66
N SER A 160 1.31 2.38 5.52
CA SER A 160 0.44 2.76 4.39
C SER A 160 -0.67 3.71 4.83
N ASN A 161 -1.04 4.64 3.94
CA ASN A 161 -2.07 5.64 4.23
C ASN A 161 -2.88 5.98 2.95
N PRO A 162 -4.17 5.56 2.83
CA PRO A 162 -4.95 4.68 3.72
C PRO A 162 -4.30 3.32 3.98
N ASN A 163 -4.64 2.73 5.12
CA ASN A 163 -4.03 1.50 5.59
C ASN A 163 -4.60 0.24 4.93
N ASN A 164 -3.75 -0.70 4.57
CA ASN A 164 -4.12 -2.09 4.30
C ASN A 164 -3.68 -2.93 5.51
N PRO A 165 -4.59 -3.58 6.25
CA PRO A 165 -5.98 -3.95 5.91
C PRO A 165 -7.08 -3.08 6.52
N SER A 166 -6.80 -2.22 7.50
CA SER A 166 -7.80 -1.60 8.36
C SER A 166 -8.60 -0.48 7.68
N TRP A 167 -8.05 0.12 6.66
CA TRP A 167 -8.51 1.35 6.01
C TRP A 167 -8.47 2.60 6.90
N MET A 168 -7.87 2.51 8.09
CA MET A 168 -7.60 3.68 8.91
C MET A 168 -6.68 4.66 8.17
N CYS A 169 -6.89 5.95 8.40
CA CYS A 169 -6.08 7.01 7.84
C CYS A 169 -5.37 7.79 8.95
N LEU A 170 -4.09 8.05 8.76
CA LEU A 170 -3.35 8.96 9.63
C LEU A 170 -3.75 10.41 9.33
N THR A 171 -3.95 11.18 10.39
CA THR A 171 -4.25 12.61 10.30
C THR A 171 -3.00 13.42 10.00
N GLU A 172 -3.17 14.68 9.55
CA GLU A 172 -2.04 15.62 9.38
C GLU A 172 -1.25 15.79 10.70
N ARG A 173 -1.94 15.82 11.85
CA ARG A 173 -1.27 15.90 13.16
C ARG A 173 -0.42 14.66 13.46
N GLU A 174 -0.94 13.47 13.17
CA GLU A 174 -0.20 12.21 13.35
C GLU A 174 1.01 12.14 12.41
N LEU A 175 0.87 12.58 11.16
CA LEU A 175 1.98 12.66 10.20
C LEU A 175 3.03 13.70 10.63
N GLU A 176 2.61 14.83 11.21
CA GLU A 176 3.52 15.83 11.81
C GLU A 176 4.33 15.20 12.96
N ILE A 177 3.68 14.46 13.86
CA ILE A 177 4.35 13.74 14.95
C ILE A 177 5.39 12.76 14.40
N ILE A 178 5.01 11.93 13.42
CA ILE A 178 5.92 11.00 12.76
C ILE A 178 7.11 11.74 12.15
N GLY A 179 6.86 12.79 11.38
CA GLY A 179 7.92 13.53 10.68
C GLY A 179 8.89 14.20 11.64
N ARG A 180 8.38 14.85 12.67
CA ARG A 180 9.17 15.52 13.71
C ARG A 180 10.07 14.54 14.46
N LEU A 181 9.51 13.40 14.88
CA LEU A 181 10.26 12.37 15.60
C LEU A 181 11.26 11.65 14.69
N ALA A 182 10.90 11.38 13.44
CA ALA A 182 11.81 10.82 12.45
C ALA A 182 13.05 11.72 12.24
N THR A 183 12.85 13.04 12.18
CA THR A 183 13.95 14.01 12.12
C THR A 183 14.77 14.01 13.40
N LYS A 184 14.13 14.08 14.58
CA LYS A 184 14.79 14.12 15.89
C LYS A 184 15.69 12.91 16.12
N TYR A 185 15.21 11.72 15.77
CA TYR A 185 15.91 10.45 16.01
C TYR A 185 16.67 9.92 14.78
N ASN A 186 16.69 10.68 13.70
CA ASN A 186 17.30 10.29 12.43
C ASN A 186 16.82 8.90 11.94
N VAL A 187 15.52 8.69 11.98
CA VAL A 187 14.84 7.51 11.44
C VAL A 187 14.34 7.85 10.04
N LEU A 188 14.48 6.94 9.09
CA LEU A 188 13.93 7.09 7.75
C LEU A 188 12.49 6.61 7.69
N VAL A 189 11.67 7.24 6.88
CA VAL A 189 10.24 6.92 6.75
C VAL A 189 9.94 6.45 5.33
N ILE A 190 9.36 5.26 5.21
CA ILE A 190 8.81 4.73 3.97
C ILE A 190 7.29 4.88 4.04
N GLU A 191 6.74 5.79 3.26
CA GLU A 191 5.31 6.03 3.17
C GLU A 191 4.75 5.28 1.95
N ASP A 192 3.93 4.26 2.19
CA ASP A 192 3.30 3.47 1.14
C ASP A 192 1.97 4.11 0.74
N LEU A 193 1.94 4.74 -0.43
CA LEU A 193 0.77 5.41 -1.01
C LEU A 193 0.08 4.56 -2.10
N ALA A 194 0.03 3.24 -1.92
CA ALA A 194 -0.64 2.34 -2.86
C ALA A 194 -2.13 2.66 -3.06
N TYR A 195 -2.76 3.32 -2.09
CA TYR A 195 -4.17 3.74 -2.10
C TYR A 195 -4.31 5.27 -2.09
N LEU A 196 -3.42 5.94 -2.81
CA LEU A 196 -3.32 7.40 -2.88
C LEU A 196 -4.68 8.05 -3.18
N ASN A 197 -5.07 9.02 -2.36
CA ASN A 197 -6.34 9.76 -2.42
C ASN A 197 -7.62 8.91 -2.30
N MET A 198 -7.53 7.70 -1.78
CA MET A 198 -8.70 6.83 -1.61
C MET A 198 -9.35 6.93 -0.21
N ASP A 199 -9.04 7.96 0.57
CA ASP A 199 -9.91 8.37 1.67
C ASP A 199 -11.06 9.20 1.09
N PHE A 200 -12.14 8.51 0.73
CA PHE A 200 -13.28 9.10 0.03
C PHE A 200 -14.21 9.92 0.95
N ARG A 201 -13.92 10.03 2.24
CA ARG A 201 -14.62 10.93 3.17
C ARG A 201 -14.33 12.39 2.85
N GLU A 202 -13.18 12.67 2.24
CA GLU A 202 -12.75 13.99 1.78
C GLU A 202 -12.83 14.08 0.26
N LYS A 203 -13.16 15.25 -0.25
CA LYS A 203 -13.16 15.50 -1.70
C LYS A 203 -11.74 15.87 -2.15
N ARG A 204 -11.01 14.89 -2.64
CA ARG A 204 -9.65 15.02 -3.20
C ARG A 204 -9.62 14.65 -4.68
N GLY A 205 -8.52 14.93 -5.34
CA GLY A 205 -8.23 14.43 -6.67
C GLY A 205 -8.30 15.47 -7.80
N ALA A 206 -8.52 16.75 -7.48
CA ALA A 206 -8.29 17.84 -8.43
C ALA A 206 -6.78 18.05 -8.55
N PRO A 207 -6.20 17.93 -9.77
CA PRO A 207 -4.75 18.08 -9.91
C PRO A 207 -4.30 19.51 -9.60
N TYR A 208 -3.21 19.64 -8.84
CA TYR A 208 -2.61 20.90 -8.39
C TYR A 208 -3.48 21.76 -7.46
N GLU A 209 -4.56 21.21 -6.94
CA GLU A 209 -5.48 21.91 -6.04
C GLU A 209 -5.64 21.13 -4.72
N PRO A 210 -5.53 21.82 -3.56
CA PRO A 210 -5.82 21.19 -2.28
C PRO A 210 -7.32 20.84 -2.17
N PRO A 211 -7.69 19.88 -1.32
CA PRO A 211 -6.82 19.11 -0.41
C PRO A 211 -6.07 17.99 -1.13
N TYR A 212 -4.77 17.91 -0.83
CA TYR A 212 -3.89 16.85 -1.33
C TYR A 212 -3.95 15.59 -0.45
N GLN A 213 -3.35 14.49 -0.93
CA GLN A 213 -3.06 13.33 -0.09
C GLN A 213 -2.27 13.80 1.14
N PRO A 214 -2.72 13.51 2.39
CA PRO A 214 -1.90 13.71 3.57
C PRO A 214 -0.59 12.93 3.48
N SER A 215 0.53 13.56 3.77
CA SER A 215 1.85 12.95 3.60
C SER A 215 2.84 13.42 4.65
N VAL A 216 3.64 12.48 5.14
CA VAL A 216 4.76 12.76 6.05
C VAL A 216 5.82 13.65 5.41
N GLY A 217 5.88 13.71 4.09
CA GLY A 217 6.82 14.53 3.32
C GLY A 217 6.74 16.04 3.58
N ARG A 218 5.63 16.52 4.18
CA ARG A 218 5.49 17.91 4.63
C ARG A 218 6.26 18.20 5.93
N TYR A 219 6.64 17.16 6.67
CA TYR A 219 7.10 17.29 8.06
C TYR A 219 8.50 16.75 8.30
N THR A 220 9.11 16.09 7.31
CA THR A 220 10.48 15.59 7.41
C THR A 220 11.13 15.46 6.04
N ASN A 221 12.45 15.65 6.01
CA ASN A 221 13.26 15.31 4.84
C ASN A 221 13.70 13.83 4.81
N ASN A 222 13.51 13.10 5.90
CA ASN A 222 13.94 11.70 6.05
C ASN A 222 12.90 10.74 5.48
N CYS A 223 12.36 10.98 4.29
CA CYS A 223 11.27 10.17 3.77
C CYS A 223 11.38 9.83 2.30
N VAL A 224 10.76 8.71 1.97
CA VAL A 224 10.49 8.25 0.60
C VAL A 224 9.02 7.83 0.49
N HIS A 225 8.45 8.03 -0.69
CA HIS A 225 7.07 7.69 -0.99
C HIS A 225 7.04 6.62 -2.07
N MET A 226 6.28 5.55 -1.84
CA MET A 226 6.01 4.52 -2.84
C MET A 226 4.64 4.79 -3.46
N ILE A 227 4.60 5.02 -4.77
CA ILE A 227 3.38 5.33 -5.52
C ILE A 227 3.17 4.25 -6.57
N SER A 228 2.10 3.47 -6.42
CA SER A 228 1.81 2.31 -7.26
C SER A 228 0.68 2.60 -8.25
N CYS A 229 0.87 2.19 -9.50
CA CYS A 229 -0.19 2.21 -10.50
C CYS A 229 -1.21 1.07 -10.34
N SER A 230 -0.94 0.10 -9.44
CA SER A 230 -1.74 -1.12 -9.28
C SER A 230 -3.20 -0.86 -8.96
N LYS A 231 -3.49 0.11 -8.06
CA LYS A 231 -4.86 0.33 -7.56
C LYS A 231 -5.52 1.54 -8.20
N MET A 232 -4.81 2.67 -8.29
CA MET A 232 -5.39 3.90 -8.83
C MET A 232 -5.70 3.83 -10.32
N PHE A 233 -4.93 3.05 -11.09
CA PHE A 233 -5.11 2.90 -12.53
C PHE A 233 -5.49 1.47 -12.95
N SER A 234 -5.77 0.60 -11.98
CA SER A 234 -6.05 -0.83 -12.23
C SER A 234 -4.97 -1.51 -13.07
N TYR A 235 -3.71 -1.18 -12.82
CA TYR A 235 -2.56 -1.61 -13.63
C TYR A 235 -1.67 -2.63 -12.90
N ALA A 236 -2.29 -3.43 -12.03
CA ALA A 236 -1.59 -4.34 -11.11
C ALA A 236 -0.78 -5.42 -11.81
N GLY A 237 -1.26 -5.92 -12.95
CA GLY A 237 -0.60 -6.99 -13.72
C GLY A 237 0.73 -6.56 -14.34
N GLN A 238 0.89 -5.28 -14.62
CA GLN A 238 2.08 -4.74 -15.30
C GLN A 238 3.23 -4.39 -14.35
N ARG A 239 3.01 -4.46 -13.04
CA ARG A 239 4.06 -4.28 -12.03
C ARG A 239 4.77 -2.92 -12.12
N GLY A 240 4.00 -1.84 -12.26
CA GLY A 240 4.52 -0.47 -12.35
C GLY A 240 4.33 0.33 -11.06
N ALA A 241 5.40 0.94 -10.55
CA ALA A 241 5.38 1.91 -9.45
C ALA A 241 6.56 2.88 -9.59
N ILE A 242 6.50 3.97 -8.84
CA ILE A 242 7.62 4.88 -8.66
C ILE A 242 7.95 5.04 -7.16
N VAL A 243 9.21 5.27 -6.87
CA VAL A 243 9.70 5.82 -5.61
C VAL A 243 9.92 7.31 -5.83
N ALA A 244 9.30 8.14 -5.03
CA ALA A 244 9.55 9.58 -4.97
C ALA A 244 10.33 9.86 -3.69
N MET A 245 11.59 10.23 -3.83
CA MET A 245 12.53 10.39 -2.72
C MET A 245 12.72 11.86 -2.40
N ASN A 246 12.64 12.20 -1.10
CA ASN A 246 13.00 13.56 -0.70
C ASN A 246 14.43 13.90 -1.16
N PRO A 247 14.67 15.04 -1.84
CA PRO A 247 15.97 15.35 -2.42
C PRO A 247 17.10 15.47 -1.37
N VAL A 248 16.79 15.91 -0.16
CA VAL A 248 17.79 15.98 0.94
C VAL A 248 18.28 14.57 1.30
N LEU A 249 17.37 13.60 1.42
CA LEU A 249 17.72 12.21 1.65
C LEU A 249 18.43 11.60 0.43
N ALA A 250 17.92 11.85 -0.77
CA ALA A 250 18.48 11.31 -2.01
C ALA A 250 19.98 11.63 -2.17
N HIS A 251 20.37 12.85 -1.88
CA HIS A 251 21.74 13.34 -2.03
C HIS A 251 22.60 13.16 -0.77
N ARG A 252 22.01 12.71 0.33
CA ARG A 252 22.75 12.44 1.57
C ARG A 252 23.71 11.28 1.40
N THR A 253 24.91 11.43 1.96
CA THR A 253 25.94 10.38 1.97
C THR A 253 25.98 9.64 3.30
N PHE A 254 26.25 8.34 3.23
CA PHE A 254 26.34 7.46 4.40
C PHE A 254 27.68 6.72 4.39
N PRO A 255 28.51 6.90 5.43
CA PRO A 255 29.81 6.24 5.49
C PRO A 255 29.75 4.72 5.35
N SER A 256 28.72 4.09 5.92
CA SER A 256 28.56 2.62 5.83
C SER A 256 28.28 2.15 4.40
N LEU A 257 27.56 2.93 3.58
CA LEU A 257 27.39 2.63 2.15
C LEU A 257 28.68 2.83 1.37
N ALA A 258 29.41 3.91 1.66
CA ALA A 258 30.71 4.19 1.04
C ALA A 258 31.73 3.06 1.32
N GLU A 259 31.84 2.64 2.57
CA GLU A 259 32.69 1.50 2.97
C GLU A 259 32.28 0.20 2.27
N ARG A 260 30.97 -0.08 2.26
CA ARG A 260 30.44 -1.35 1.73
C ARG A 260 30.61 -1.48 0.23
N TYR A 261 30.39 -0.40 -0.51
CA TYR A 261 30.31 -0.43 -1.97
C TYR A 261 31.48 0.26 -2.69
N GLY A 262 32.43 0.83 -1.94
CA GLY A 262 33.60 1.47 -2.51
C GLY A 262 33.29 2.71 -3.36
N ASN A 263 32.31 3.51 -2.94
CA ASN A 263 31.87 4.73 -3.63
C ASN A 263 31.68 5.91 -2.68
N ASP A 264 30.96 6.96 -3.08
CA ASP A 264 30.72 8.16 -2.26
C ASP A 264 29.66 7.97 -1.16
N GLY A 265 28.97 6.84 -1.13
CA GLY A 265 27.93 6.55 -0.14
C GLY A 265 26.63 7.31 -0.32
N GLN A 266 26.41 7.98 -1.45
CA GLN A 266 25.15 8.71 -1.70
C GLN A 266 23.97 7.75 -1.76
N PHE A 267 22.89 8.09 -1.03
CA PHE A 267 21.72 7.20 -0.87
C PHE A 267 21.10 6.81 -2.23
N LEU A 268 20.68 7.80 -3.02
CA LEU A 268 20.00 7.55 -4.30
C LEU A 268 20.89 6.76 -5.28
N ARG A 269 22.17 7.08 -5.35
CA ARG A 269 23.11 6.38 -6.21
C ARG A 269 23.24 4.90 -5.85
N ASN A 270 23.37 4.59 -4.56
CA ASN A 270 23.46 3.20 -4.12
C ASN A 270 22.13 2.48 -4.29
N PHE A 271 21.01 3.15 -3.99
CA PHE A 271 19.67 2.59 -4.19
C PHE A 271 19.45 2.19 -5.67
N VAL A 272 19.80 3.05 -6.62
CA VAL A 272 19.56 2.81 -8.04
C VAL A 272 20.62 1.89 -8.66
N TYR A 273 21.89 2.28 -8.59
CA TYR A 273 22.96 1.62 -9.35
C TYR A 273 23.53 0.37 -8.67
N ILE A 274 23.28 0.17 -7.39
CA ILE A 274 23.70 -1.03 -6.67
C ILE A 274 22.51 -1.94 -6.40
N ILE A 275 21.52 -1.46 -5.66
CA ILE A 275 20.45 -2.31 -5.15
C ILE A 275 19.44 -2.65 -6.27
N LEU A 276 18.82 -1.67 -6.89
CA LEU A 276 17.84 -1.93 -7.95
C LEU A 276 18.48 -2.60 -9.18
N TYR A 277 19.68 -2.17 -9.55
CA TYR A 277 20.41 -2.79 -10.65
C TYR A 277 20.65 -4.29 -10.40
N SER A 278 21.02 -4.66 -9.19
CA SER A 278 21.23 -6.06 -8.79
C SER A 278 19.94 -6.89 -8.77
N LEU A 279 18.77 -6.24 -8.58
CA LEU A 279 17.47 -6.92 -8.51
C LEU A 279 16.87 -7.19 -9.89
N SER A 280 16.93 -6.23 -10.81
CA SER A 280 16.20 -6.35 -12.10
C SER A 280 16.87 -5.68 -13.29
N SER A 281 17.97 -4.96 -13.10
CA SER A 281 18.61 -4.18 -14.19
C SER A 281 17.66 -3.16 -14.86
N GLY A 282 16.62 -2.74 -14.17
CA GLY A 282 15.62 -1.77 -14.66
C GLY A 282 14.20 -2.29 -14.63
N VAL A 283 13.28 -1.43 -14.99
CA VAL A 283 11.84 -1.71 -15.08
C VAL A 283 11.47 -1.92 -16.55
N THR A 284 10.53 -2.81 -16.82
CA THR A 284 10.00 -3.08 -18.15
C THR A 284 9.80 -1.78 -18.94
N HIS A 285 10.48 -1.69 -20.10
CA HIS A 285 10.57 -0.44 -20.85
C HIS A 285 9.19 0.09 -21.26
N SER A 286 8.34 -0.78 -21.82
CA SER A 286 6.98 -0.43 -22.25
C SER A 286 6.09 0.03 -21.10
N VAL A 287 6.26 -0.56 -19.91
CA VAL A 287 5.50 -0.18 -18.69
C VAL A 287 5.85 1.22 -18.22
N GLN A 288 7.10 1.65 -18.38
CA GLN A 288 7.48 3.02 -18.04
C GLN A 288 6.76 4.06 -18.90
N PHE A 289 6.59 3.78 -20.21
CA PHE A 289 5.78 4.64 -21.10
C PHE A 289 4.30 4.65 -20.68
N ALA A 290 3.76 3.50 -20.30
CA ALA A 290 2.39 3.44 -19.77
C ALA A 290 2.22 4.28 -18.51
N MET A 291 3.12 4.16 -17.53
CA MET A 291 3.10 4.95 -16.30
C MET A 291 3.19 6.45 -16.61
N ALA A 292 4.12 6.86 -17.46
CA ALA A 292 4.28 8.27 -17.85
C ALA A 292 3.01 8.82 -18.49
N ALA A 293 2.38 8.07 -19.39
CA ALA A 293 1.14 8.47 -20.05
C ALA A 293 -0.03 8.60 -19.07
N MET A 294 -0.17 7.68 -18.11
CA MET A 294 -1.22 7.72 -17.09
C MET A 294 -1.01 8.88 -16.11
N PHE A 295 0.22 9.10 -15.63
CA PHE A 295 0.54 10.24 -14.78
C PHE A 295 0.26 11.57 -15.49
N ARG A 296 0.71 11.71 -16.74
CA ARG A 296 0.43 12.88 -17.57
C ARG A 296 -1.06 13.13 -17.71
N ALA A 297 -1.82 12.11 -18.06
CA ALA A 297 -3.26 12.23 -18.27
C ALA A 297 -4.01 12.61 -16.98
N ALA A 298 -3.59 12.07 -15.84
CA ALA A 298 -4.13 12.45 -14.54
C ALA A 298 -3.82 13.92 -14.20
N CYS A 299 -2.57 14.37 -14.39
CA CYS A 299 -2.16 15.77 -14.18
C CYS A 299 -2.93 16.76 -15.11
N GLN A 300 -3.28 16.32 -16.31
CA GLN A 300 -4.04 17.11 -17.28
C GLN A 300 -5.57 17.01 -17.13
N GLY A 301 -6.05 16.30 -16.09
CA GLY A 301 -7.47 16.12 -15.84
C GLY A 301 -8.18 15.24 -16.90
N LYS A 302 -7.44 14.37 -17.59
CA LYS A 302 -7.99 13.40 -18.56
C LYS A 302 -8.33 12.05 -17.91
N ILE A 303 -7.66 11.69 -16.82
CA ILE A 303 -7.97 10.55 -15.97
C ILE A 303 -8.42 11.10 -14.60
N HIS A 304 -9.62 10.74 -14.19
CA HIS A 304 -10.18 11.08 -12.88
C HIS A 304 -10.12 9.86 -11.95
N PHE A 305 -8.90 9.38 -11.65
CA PHE A 305 -8.69 8.11 -10.95
C PHE A 305 -9.34 8.07 -9.56
N VAL A 306 -9.39 9.19 -8.84
CA VAL A 306 -10.04 9.25 -7.52
C VAL A 306 -11.55 9.03 -7.66
N GLU A 307 -12.19 9.68 -8.63
CA GLU A 307 -13.61 9.50 -8.89
C GLU A 307 -13.92 8.08 -9.39
N ASN A 308 -13.09 7.55 -10.30
CA ASN A 308 -13.24 6.18 -10.79
C ASN A 308 -13.16 5.16 -9.66
N THR A 309 -12.17 5.29 -8.78
CA THR A 309 -11.95 4.34 -7.66
C THR A 309 -12.93 4.52 -6.50
N ARG A 310 -13.74 5.61 -6.47
CA ARG A 310 -14.85 5.79 -5.51
C ARG A 310 -15.87 4.64 -5.58
N GLU A 311 -15.93 3.95 -6.69
CA GLU A 311 -16.73 2.73 -6.83
C GLU A 311 -16.39 1.68 -5.77
N TYR A 312 -15.14 1.60 -5.34
CA TYR A 312 -14.74 0.69 -4.25
C TYR A 312 -15.38 1.08 -2.91
N ALA A 313 -15.54 2.37 -2.65
CA ALA A 313 -16.26 2.84 -1.46
C ALA A 313 -17.74 2.44 -1.49
N ARG A 314 -18.40 2.59 -2.64
CA ARG A 314 -19.79 2.16 -2.83
C ARG A 314 -19.95 0.65 -2.55
N ARG A 315 -19.05 -0.16 -3.11
CA ARG A 315 -19.06 -1.61 -2.89
C ARG A 315 -18.83 -1.98 -1.43
N ALA A 316 -17.81 -1.38 -0.79
CA ALA A 316 -17.50 -1.63 0.61
C ALA A 316 -18.68 -1.27 1.54
N ALA A 317 -19.31 -0.12 1.33
CA ALA A 317 -20.49 0.30 2.09
C ALA A 317 -21.62 -0.73 1.99
N LYS A 318 -21.91 -1.21 0.77
CA LYS A 318 -22.95 -2.21 0.54
C LYS A 318 -22.63 -3.55 1.18
N ILE A 319 -21.39 -4.01 1.08
CA ILE A 319 -20.96 -5.28 1.68
C ILE A 319 -21.02 -5.19 3.23
N LYS A 320 -20.55 -4.08 3.82
CA LYS A 320 -20.62 -3.88 5.27
C LYS A 320 -22.07 -3.84 5.77
N GLU A 321 -22.98 -3.20 5.04
CA GLU A 321 -24.43 -3.22 5.35
C GLU A 321 -24.97 -4.66 5.40
N ILE A 322 -24.65 -5.47 4.38
CA ILE A 322 -25.04 -6.89 4.32
C ILE A 322 -24.48 -7.68 5.51
N MET A 323 -23.20 -7.45 5.84
CA MET A 323 -22.55 -8.13 6.96
C MET A 323 -23.20 -7.79 8.30
N VAL A 324 -23.38 -6.50 8.57
CA VAL A 324 -23.94 -6.05 9.85
C VAL A 324 -25.35 -6.59 10.06
N ARG A 325 -26.22 -6.58 9.05
CA ARG A 325 -27.57 -7.13 9.21
C ARG A 325 -27.61 -8.66 9.41
N ASN A 326 -26.51 -9.35 9.09
CA ASN A 326 -26.35 -10.80 9.31
C ASN A 326 -25.50 -11.12 10.55
N GLY A 327 -25.37 -10.19 11.50
CA GLY A 327 -24.75 -10.43 12.80
C GLY A 327 -23.23 -10.26 12.85
N PHE A 328 -22.61 -9.83 11.76
CA PHE A 328 -21.18 -9.49 11.73
C PHE A 328 -20.97 -8.04 12.23
N HIS A 329 -19.76 -7.72 12.60
CA HIS A 329 -19.37 -6.36 12.97
C HIS A 329 -18.08 -5.93 12.27
N VAL A 330 -17.86 -4.62 12.17
CA VAL A 330 -16.58 -4.06 11.68
C VAL A 330 -15.58 -4.07 12.82
N VAL A 331 -14.36 -4.57 12.58
CA VAL A 331 -13.34 -4.74 13.64
C VAL A 331 -12.59 -3.43 13.89
N TYR A 332 -12.00 -2.85 12.84
CA TYR A 332 -11.43 -1.50 12.89
C TYR A 332 -12.48 -0.52 12.37
N ASP A 333 -13.37 -0.09 13.24
CA ASP A 333 -14.54 0.73 12.91
C ASP A 333 -14.33 2.22 13.16
N LYS A 334 -13.40 2.56 14.05
CA LYS A 334 -13.11 3.96 14.44
C LYS A 334 -11.72 4.39 13.97
N ASP A 335 -11.68 5.59 13.45
CA ASP A 335 -10.47 6.31 13.08
C ASP A 335 -10.13 7.37 14.14
N ALA A 336 -9.18 8.26 13.86
CA ALA A 336 -8.82 9.35 14.74
C ALA A 336 -10.06 10.18 15.15
N ASP A 337 -10.03 10.72 16.34
CA ASP A 337 -11.09 11.56 16.93
C ASP A 337 -12.46 10.86 17.01
N GLY A 338 -12.49 9.52 17.04
CA GLY A 338 -13.70 8.71 17.14
C GLY A 338 -14.57 8.72 15.86
N LYS A 339 -14.06 9.25 14.77
CA LYS A 339 -14.75 9.19 13.46
C LYS A 339 -14.81 7.77 12.95
N ASP A 340 -15.83 7.45 12.18
CA ASP A 340 -15.89 6.16 11.51
C ASP A 340 -14.78 6.03 10.46
N VAL A 341 -14.21 4.81 10.37
CA VAL A 341 -13.33 4.46 9.26
C VAL A 341 -14.12 4.56 7.95
N GLY A 342 -13.54 5.18 6.93
CA GLY A 342 -14.18 5.35 5.63
C GLY A 342 -14.39 4.03 4.89
N ASP A 343 -15.19 4.08 3.85
CA ASP A 343 -15.36 2.99 2.91
C ASP A 343 -14.33 3.10 1.78
N GLY A 344 -13.79 1.96 1.33
CA GLY A 344 -12.81 1.94 0.27
C GLY A 344 -12.49 0.55 -0.25
N PHE A 345 -11.23 0.32 -0.54
CA PHE A 345 -10.77 -0.92 -1.15
C PHE A 345 -10.85 -2.12 -0.18
N PHE A 346 -10.51 -1.89 1.08
CA PHE A 346 -10.56 -2.88 2.15
C PHE A 346 -11.49 -2.46 3.28
N PHE A 347 -11.96 -3.47 4.01
CA PHE A 347 -12.64 -3.33 5.28
C PHE A 347 -12.30 -4.53 6.17
N THR A 348 -12.59 -4.42 7.46
CA THR A 348 -12.37 -5.49 8.43
C THR A 348 -13.69 -5.91 9.07
N PHE A 349 -13.86 -7.19 9.30
CA PHE A 349 -15.08 -7.72 9.89
C PHE A 349 -14.80 -8.88 10.84
N GLY A 350 -15.67 -9.06 11.80
CA GLY A 350 -15.65 -10.14 12.76
C GLY A 350 -17.05 -10.67 13.02
N TYR A 351 -17.12 -11.79 13.73
CA TYR A 351 -18.38 -12.39 14.13
C TYR A 351 -18.26 -12.82 15.59
N LYS A 352 -19.10 -12.24 16.48
CA LYS A 352 -19.01 -12.43 17.92
C LYS A 352 -17.56 -12.20 18.41
N ASP A 353 -17.05 -13.05 19.27
CA ASP A 353 -15.67 -13.07 19.77
C ASP A 353 -14.79 -14.13 19.11
N TRP A 354 -15.20 -14.60 17.91
CA TRP A 354 -14.44 -15.60 17.18
C TRP A 354 -13.11 -15.06 16.68
N THR A 355 -12.08 -15.94 16.71
CA THR A 355 -10.81 -15.61 16.08
C THR A 355 -10.96 -15.56 14.56
N GLY A 356 -10.07 -14.83 13.90
CA GLY A 356 -10.05 -14.77 12.44
C GLY A 356 -9.88 -16.13 11.79
N GLU A 357 -9.09 -17.02 12.42
CA GLU A 357 -8.91 -18.39 11.94
C GLU A 357 -10.17 -19.25 12.08
N GLN A 358 -10.86 -19.16 13.23
CA GLN A 358 -12.14 -19.84 13.44
C GLN A 358 -13.17 -19.40 12.41
N LEU A 359 -13.25 -18.08 12.17
CA LEU A 359 -14.18 -17.51 11.23
C LEU A 359 -13.88 -17.94 9.78
N LEU A 360 -12.61 -17.90 9.37
CA LEU A 360 -12.18 -18.37 8.06
C LEU A 360 -12.56 -19.84 7.84
N ASN A 361 -12.23 -20.70 8.79
CA ASN A 361 -12.49 -22.14 8.72
C ASN A 361 -13.99 -22.49 8.59
N LYS A 362 -14.87 -21.59 9.03
CA LYS A 362 -16.32 -21.79 8.89
C LYS A 362 -16.91 -21.14 7.65
N LEU A 363 -16.47 -19.91 7.32
CA LEU A 363 -16.98 -19.18 6.14
C LEU A 363 -16.73 -19.93 4.83
N ILE A 364 -15.63 -20.69 4.73
CA ILE A 364 -15.33 -21.51 3.56
C ILE A 364 -16.48 -22.47 3.22
N TYR A 365 -17.15 -23.05 4.22
CA TYR A 365 -18.29 -23.96 3.99
C TYR A 365 -19.54 -23.24 3.45
N TYR A 366 -19.57 -21.90 3.53
CA TYR A 366 -20.63 -21.07 2.98
C TYR A 366 -20.20 -20.39 1.67
N GLY A 367 -19.05 -20.78 1.11
CA GLY A 367 -18.56 -20.23 -0.15
C GLY A 367 -18.13 -18.76 -0.07
N VAL A 368 -17.64 -18.31 1.09
CA VAL A 368 -17.11 -16.97 1.30
C VAL A 368 -15.66 -17.07 1.76
N SER A 369 -14.76 -16.35 1.12
CA SER A 369 -13.34 -16.33 1.46
C SER A 369 -12.84 -14.91 1.75
N ALA A 370 -12.00 -14.78 2.77
CA ALA A 370 -11.36 -13.54 3.20
C ALA A 370 -10.04 -13.88 3.92
N ILE A 371 -9.27 -12.90 4.36
CA ILE A 371 -7.98 -13.12 5.03
C ILE A 371 -8.10 -12.87 6.53
N ALA A 372 -7.64 -13.82 7.35
CA ALA A 372 -7.59 -13.63 8.80
C ALA A 372 -6.62 -12.50 9.18
N LEU A 373 -7.05 -11.59 10.06
CA LEU A 373 -6.31 -10.40 10.48
C LEU A 373 -5.02 -10.72 11.21
N GLY A 374 -4.92 -11.84 11.91
CA GLY A 374 -3.71 -12.24 12.63
C GLY A 374 -2.46 -12.26 11.75
N SER A 375 -2.60 -12.59 10.45
CA SER A 375 -1.50 -12.56 9.49
C SER A 375 -0.96 -11.15 9.19
N THR A 376 -1.71 -10.11 9.52
CA THR A 376 -1.37 -8.70 9.26
C THR A 376 -0.72 -8.00 10.45
N GLY A 377 -0.51 -8.71 11.57
CA GLY A 377 -0.02 -8.12 12.81
C GLY A 377 -1.09 -7.41 13.65
N ALA A 378 -2.35 -7.47 13.23
CA ALA A 378 -3.46 -6.91 13.98
C ALA A 378 -3.54 -7.50 15.39
N GLN A 379 -3.76 -6.64 16.38
CA GLN A 379 -4.02 -7.06 17.78
C GLN A 379 -5.49 -7.40 18.01
N ARG A 380 -6.34 -7.22 17.02
CA ARG A 380 -7.78 -7.52 17.05
C ARG A 380 -8.08 -8.71 16.18
N GLU A 381 -9.01 -9.53 16.63
CA GLU A 381 -9.47 -10.72 15.91
C GLU A 381 -10.49 -10.36 14.84
N GLY A 382 -10.49 -11.11 13.75
CA GLY A 382 -11.39 -10.94 12.62
C GLY A 382 -10.73 -11.19 11.29
N MET A 383 -11.31 -10.63 10.25
CA MET A 383 -10.89 -10.83 8.87
C MET A 383 -10.80 -9.52 8.10
N ARG A 384 -9.94 -9.50 7.09
CA ARG A 384 -9.91 -8.47 6.04
C ARG A 384 -10.75 -8.93 4.86
N GLY A 385 -11.73 -8.11 4.49
CA GLY A 385 -12.45 -8.22 3.23
C GLY A 385 -11.92 -7.22 2.20
N CYS A 386 -11.85 -7.64 0.94
CA CYS A 386 -11.59 -6.76 -0.20
C CYS A 386 -12.90 -6.56 -0.98
N ALA A 387 -13.29 -5.30 -1.13
CA ALA A 387 -14.54 -4.95 -1.83
C ALA A 387 -14.38 -4.86 -3.35
N SER A 388 -13.15 -4.78 -3.84
CA SER A 388 -12.85 -4.38 -5.21
C SER A 388 -13.44 -5.29 -6.29
N SER A 389 -13.43 -6.61 -6.06
CA SER A 389 -13.85 -7.61 -7.06
C SER A 389 -15.30 -8.06 -6.92
N ILE A 390 -16.03 -7.59 -5.89
CA ILE A 390 -17.42 -7.98 -5.67
C ILE A 390 -18.31 -7.23 -6.64
N ARG A 391 -19.09 -7.96 -7.41
CA ARG A 391 -20.03 -7.43 -8.39
C ARG A 391 -21.42 -7.22 -7.77
N ASP A 392 -22.19 -6.33 -8.36
CA ASP A 392 -23.56 -6.04 -7.90
C ASP A 392 -24.48 -7.27 -7.92
N ASP A 393 -24.29 -8.17 -8.88
CA ASP A 393 -25.04 -9.44 -9.00
C ASP A 393 -24.70 -10.47 -7.91
N GLN A 394 -23.65 -10.24 -7.13
CA GLN A 394 -23.23 -11.11 -6.02
C GLN A 394 -23.79 -10.71 -4.65
N TYR A 395 -24.38 -9.51 -4.51
CA TYR A 395 -24.85 -9.04 -3.19
C TYR A 395 -25.98 -9.89 -2.61
N GLU A 396 -26.93 -10.29 -3.42
CA GLU A 396 -28.04 -11.14 -2.99
C GLU A 396 -27.54 -12.50 -2.51
N GLU A 397 -26.60 -13.10 -3.24
CA GLU A 397 -25.99 -14.37 -2.87
C GLU A 397 -25.12 -14.24 -1.62
N LEU A 398 -24.37 -13.17 -1.47
CA LEU A 398 -23.61 -12.90 -0.24
C LEU A 398 -24.55 -12.81 0.97
N ASP A 399 -25.64 -12.07 0.84
CA ASP A 399 -26.64 -11.92 1.89
C ASP A 399 -27.24 -13.28 2.29
N ARG A 400 -27.64 -14.09 1.31
CA ARG A 400 -28.18 -15.44 1.51
C ARG A 400 -27.18 -16.34 2.27
N ARG A 401 -25.91 -16.32 1.88
CA ARG A 401 -24.85 -17.13 2.49
C ARG A 401 -24.57 -16.70 3.92
N LEU A 402 -24.45 -15.41 4.17
CA LEU A 402 -24.21 -14.87 5.52
C LEU A 402 -25.44 -15.03 6.44
N ALA A 403 -26.67 -14.96 5.91
CA ALA A 403 -27.88 -15.27 6.66
C ALA A 403 -27.92 -16.74 7.09
N ALA A 404 -27.54 -17.66 6.20
CA ALA A 404 -27.41 -19.08 6.52
C ALA A 404 -26.35 -19.32 7.61
N PHE A 405 -25.18 -18.68 7.47
CA PHE A 405 -24.13 -18.72 8.48
C PHE A 405 -24.63 -18.25 9.84
N ASN A 406 -25.28 -17.09 9.88
CA ASN A 406 -25.78 -16.54 11.13
C ASN A 406 -26.82 -17.43 11.80
N ARG A 407 -27.77 -18.02 11.05
CA ARG A 407 -28.74 -19.00 11.61
C ARG A 407 -28.06 -20.18 12.27
N ASP A 408 -26.98 -20.69 11.70
CA ASP A 408 -26.30 -21.90 12.19
C ASP A 408 -25.44 -21.61 13.44
N PHE A 409 -25.04 -20.34 13.66
CA PHE A 409 -24.08 -19.97 14.71
C PHE A 409 -24.54 -18.87 15.68
N GLN A 410 -25.69 -18.21 15.46
CA GLN A 410 -26.12 -17.10 16.32
C GLN A 410 -26.35 -17.49 17.78
N ASP A 411 -26.72 -18.73 18.05
CA ASP A 411 -27.05 -19.23 19.40
C ASP A 411 -25.93 -20.12 20.01
N LYS A 412 -24.75 -20.19 19.35
CA LYS A 412 -23.64 -21.05 19.78
C LYS A 412 -22.46 -20.28 20.35
#